data_61dec127a8439740fe9afaf8732f5f2c
#
_entry.id   61dec127a8439740fe9afaf8732f5f2c
#
_cell.length_a   1.000
_cell.length_b   1.000
_cell.length_c   1.000
_cell.angle_alpha   90.00
_cell.angle_beta   90.00
_cell.angle_gamma   90.00
#
_symmetry.space_group_name_H-M   'P 1'
#
loop_
_entity.id
_entity.type
_entity.pdbx_description
1 polymer ?
#
loop_
_entity_poly.entity_id
_entity_poly.type
_entity_poly.pdbx_seq_one_letter_code
_entity_poly.pdbx_strand_id
1 'polypeptide(L)'
;MKNRNTLQRRLVLETVRRMHNHPTADEIFREIAAENTLISKATVYRNLKILSEQGEILHIPIPDGADCFDFNTKPHYHLECRSCNRVFDVNMPYQSDLCSKIVGCEDFLVESHHIVFSGLCPACRKAAEQRAQLQTTEEPHRAIPHKDCATDASSNFSSDETKGGD
;
A
#
# COMPACT_ATOMS: atom_id res chain seq x y z
N MET A 1 -5.96 26.86 30.09
CA MET A 1 -5.85 25.54 29.42
C MET A 1 -6.56 25.47 28.07
N LYS A 2 -7.76 26.01 27.88
CA LYS A 2 -8.51 25.98 26.58
C LYS A 2 -7.70 26.61 25.41
N ASN A 3 -6.97 27.68 25.63
CA ASN A 3 -6.26 28.42 24.56
C ASN A 3 -5.08 27.61 23.95
N ARG A 4 -4.30 26.87 24.77
CA ARG A 4 -3.18 26.05 24.28
C ARG A 4 -3.64 24.89 23.38
N ASN A 5 -4.71 24.19 23.74
CA ASN A 5 -5.26 23.10 22.92
C ASN A 5 -5.79 23.60 21.57
N THR A 6 -6.37 24.80 21.54
CA THR A 6 -6.82 25.44 20.29
C THR A 6 -5.66 25.83 19.38
N LEU A 7 -4.58 26.38 19.93
CA LEU A 7 -3.38 26.70 19.15
C LEU A 7 -2.69 25.45 18.56
N GLN A 8 -2.58 24.38 19.36
CA GLN A 8 -2.01 23.12 18.88
C GLN A 8 -2.86 22.50 17.77
N ARG A 9 -4.19 22.53 17.90
CA ARG A 9 -5.11 22.04 16.88
C ARG A 9 -4.98 22.84 15.58
N ARG A 10 -4.94 24.15 15.67
CA ARG A 10 -4.74 25.03 14.53
C ARG A 10 -3.41 24.74 13.82
N LEU A 11 -2.32 24.55 14.57
CA LEU A 11 -1.01 24.19 14.03
C LEU A 11 -1.07 22.87 13.24
N VAL A 12 -1.71 21.85 13.80
CA VAL A 12 -1.90 20.55 13.10
C VAL A 12 -2.70 20.73 11.81
N LEU A 13 -3.83 21.46 11.85
CA LEU A 13 -4.66 21.71 10.68
C LEU A 13 -3.90 22.47 9.57
N GLU A 14 -3.15 23.52 9.93
CA GLU A 14 -2.36 24.30 8.99
C GLU A 14 -1.24 23.45 8.36
N THR A 15 -0.65 22.53 9.14
CA THR A 15 0.37 21.60 8.63
C THR A 15 -0.23 20.63 7.62
N VAL A 16 -1.37 20.01 7.92
CA VAL A 16 -2.06 19.12 6.96
C VAL A 16 -2.39 19.86 5.67
N ARG A 17 -2.91 21.09 5.76
CA ARG A 17 -3.23 21.94 4.61
C ARG A 17 -2.01 22.28 3.74
N ARG A 18 -0.83 22.42 4.34
CA ARG A 18 0.44 22.71 3.65
C ARG A 18 1.01 21.48 2.93
N MET A 19 0.80 20.31 3.49
CA MET A 19 1.44 19.06 3.05
C MET A 19 0.70 18.35 1.92
N HIS A 20 -0.04 18.89 1.08
CA HIS A 20 -0.80 18.42 -0.10
C HIS A 20 -0.52 16.99 -0.66
N ASN A 21 0.13 16.10 0.10
CA ASN A 21 0.62 14.79 -0.33
C ASN A 21 0.05 13.63 0.48
N HIS A 22 -1.12 13.80 1.09
CA HIS A 22 -1.77 12.82 1.96
C HIS A 22 -0.84 12.29 3.06
N PRO A 23 -0.35 13.18 3.95
CA PRO A 23 0.64 12.80 4.94
C PRO A 23 0.07 11.83 5.98
N THR A 24 0.94 10.97 6.48
CA THR A 24 0.69 10.17 7.68
C THR A 24 0.80 11.03 8.94
N ALA A 25 0.24 10.55 10.06
CA ALA A 25 0.37 11.23 11.36
C ALA A 25 1.84 11.44 11.77
N ASP A 26 2.71 10.50 11.42
CA ASP A 26 4.15 10.58 11.72
C ASP A 26 4.88 11.62 10.86
N GLU A 27 4.48 11.79 9.62
CA GLU A 27 5.01 12.84 8.74
C GLU A 27 4.58 14.22 9.22
N ILE A 28 3.30 14.37 9.59
CA ILE A 28 2.77 15.61 10.17
C ILE A 28 3.51 15.95 11.48
N PHE A 29 3.71 14.94 12.35
CA PHE A 29 4.46 15.16 13.59
C PHE A 29 5.90 15.60 13.32
N ARG A 30 6.61 14.95 12.39
CA ARG A 30 7.99 15.32 12.03
C ARG A 30 8.08 16.73 11.49
N GLU A 31 7.16 17.12 10.63
CA GLU A 31 7.09 18.49 10.08
C GLU A 31 6.88 19.53 11.18
N ILE A 32 5.93 19.29 12.09
CA ILE A 32 5.69 20.22 13.22
C ILE A 32 6.87 20.25 14.19
N ALA A 33 7.45 19.09 14.49
CA ALA A 33 8.55 18.99 15.46
C ALA A 33 9.83 19.67 14.98
N ALA A 34 10.03 19.79 13.67
CA ALA A 34 11.15 20.53 13.08
C ALA A 34 11.10 22.03 13.43
N GLU A 35 9.90 22.61 13.53
CA GLU A 35 9.68 24.02 13.83
C GLU A 35 9.28 24.25 15.30
N ASN A 36 8.70 23.26 15.97
CA ASN A 36 8.13 23.37 17.31
C ASN A 36 8.37 22.11 18.16
N THR A 37 9.40 22.12 18.97
CA THR A 37 9.80 21.01 19.85
C THR A 37 8.87 20.77 21.05
N LEU A 38 7.91 21.67 21.29
CA LEU A 38 7.02 21.60 22.46
C LEU A 38 5.75 20.75 22.21
N ILE A 39 5.54 20.27 20.98
CA ILE A 39 4.42 19.40 20.68
C ILE A 39 4.83 17.92 20.77
N SER A 40 4.02 17.11 21.45
CA SER A 40 4.26 15.67 21.51
C SER A 40 3.52 14.91 20.39
N LYS A 41 4.06 13.75 19.99
CA LYS A 41 3.41 12.85 19.03
C LYS A 41 1.95 12.56 19.43
N ALA A 42 1.71 12.22 20.70
CA ALA A 42 0.36 11.95 21.21
C ALA A 42 -0.59 13.15 21.05
N THR A 43 -0.07 14.37 21.15
CA THR A 43 -0.86 15.59 20.93
C THR A 43 -1.25 15.74 19.47
N VAL A 44 -0.36 15.46 18.53
CA VAL A 44 -0.66 15.49 17.08
C VAL A 44 -1.74 14.47 16.75
N TYR A 45 -1.56 13.21 17.14
CA TYR A 45 -2.55 12.14 16.90
C TYR A 45 -3.94 12.48 17.45
N ARG A 46 -3.99 12.97 18.69
CA ARG A 46 -5.27 13.39 19.30
C ARG A 46 -5.94 14.54 18.52
N ASN A 47 -5.17 15.51 18.05
CA ASN A 47 -5.74 16.63 17.29
C ASN A 47 -6.15 16.21 15.89
N LEU A 48 -5.42 15.32 15.21
CA LEU A 48 -5.84 14.73 13.93
C LEU A 48 -7.18 14.00 14.06
N LYS A 49 -7.33 13.16 15.11
CA LYS A 49 -8.60 12.51 15.39
C LYS A 49 -9.76 13.51 15.57
N ILE A 50 -9.56 14.55 16.39
CA ILE A 50 -10.58 15.58 16.62
C ILE A 50 -10.92 16.33 15.33
N LEU A 51 -9.92 16.71 14.54
CA LEU A 51 -10.14 17.42 13.26
C LEU A 51 -10.89 16.56 12.25
N SER A 52 -10.59 15.26 12.19
CA SER A 52 -11.31 14.31 11.35
C SER A 52 -12.78 14.12 11.81
N GLU A 53 -13.01 13.96 13.10
CA GLU A 53 -14.37 13.87 13.68
C GLU A 53 -15.17 15.16 13.46
N GLN A 54 -14.53 16.31 13.32
CA GLN A 54 -15.14 17.60 13.01
C GLN A 54 -15.32 17.87 11.52
N GLY A 55 -14.84 16.96 10.65
CA GLY A 55 -14.89 17.14 9.20
C GLY A 55 -13.96 18.23 8.65
N GLU A 56 -12.98 18.68 9.44
CA GLU A 56 -11.99 19.69 9.04
C GLU A 56 -10.87 19.11 8.15
N ILE A 57 -10.64 17.81 8.26
CA ILE A 57 -9.75 17.00 7.43
C ILE A 57 -10.40 15.64 7.16
N LEU A 58 -10.01 14.99 6.08
CA LEU A 58 -10.40 13.61 5.79
C LEU A 58 -9.39 12.65 6.39
N HIS A 59 -9.85 11.59 7.05
CA HIS A 59 -9.05 10.45 7.48
C HIS A 59 -9.18 9.33 6.44
N ILE A 60 -8.07 8.86 5.92
CA ILE A 60 -7.98 7.82 4.89
C ILE A 60 -7.37 6.58 5.54
N PRO A 61 -8.18 5.59 5.92
CA PRO A 61 -7.66 4.33 6.45
C PRO A 61 -6.99 3.54 5.33
N ILE A 62 -5.75 3.10 5.55
CA ILE A 62 -4.97 2.31 4.61
C ILE A 62 -4.86 0.89 5.15
N PRO A 63 -5.44 -0.13 4.49
CA PRO A 63 -5.27 -1.52 4.87
C PRO A 63 -3.79 -1.90 4.89
N ASP A 64 -3.32 -2.51 5.98
CA ASP A 64 -1.93 -2.95 6.18
C ASP A 64 -0.87 -1.82 6.11
N GLY A 65 -1.30 -0.56 6.14
CA GLY A 65 -0.45 0.62 6.06
C GLY A 65 -0.67 1.61 7.21
N ALA A 66 -0.02 2.77 7.11
CA ALA A 66 -0.27 3.89 8.00
C ALA A 66 -1.39 4.75 7.43
N ASP A 67 -2.38 5.07 8.26
CA ASP A 67 -3.46 5.98 7.88
C ASP A 67 -2.93 7.33 7.43
N CYS A 68 -3.56 7.87 6.38
CA CYS A 68 -3.24 9.16 5.81
C CYS A 68 -4.33 10.19 6.11
N PHE A 69 -3.97 11.46 5.95
CA PHE A 69 -4.89 12.58 6.16
C PHE A 69 -4.89 13.50 4.95
N ASP A 70 -6.07 14.00 4.60
CA ASP A 70 -6.24 14.95 3.52
C ASP A 70 -6.98 16.22 4.01
N PHE A 71 -6.58 17.38 3.49
CA PHE A 71 -7.28 18.64 3.73
C PHE A 71 -8.52 18.80 2.85
N ASN A 72 -8.59 18.07 1.73
CA ASN A 72 -9.75 18.07 0.84
C ASN A 72 -10.84 17.17 1.40
N THR A 73 -11.83 17.75 2.04
CA THR A 73 -12.94 17.02 2.67
C THR A 73 -14.10 16.74 1.72
N LYS A 74 -14.04 17.20 0.44
CA LYS A 74 -15.06 16.85 -0.55
C LYS A 74 -14.95 15.37 -0.90
N PRO A 75 -16.09 14.68 -1.11
CA PRO A 75 -16.04 13.27 -1.51
C PRO A 75 -15.25 13.04 -2.79
N HIS A 76 -14.23 12.20 -2.73
CA HIS A 76 -13.40 11.76 -3.85
C HIS A 76 -12.75 10.41 -3.53
N TYR A 77 -12.02 9.85 -4.48
CA TYR A 77 -11.38 8.55 -4.33
C TYR A 77 -9.86 8.67 -4.29
N HIS A 78 -9.22 7.69 -3.66
CA HIS A 78 -7.79 7.63 -3.53
C HIS A 78 -7.19 6.38 -4.17
N LEU A 79 -5.90 6.43 -4.50
CA LEU A 79 -5.09 5.30 -4.92
C LEU A 79 -3.87 5.20 -4.02
N GLU A 80 -3.70 4.05 -3.40
CA GLU A 80 -2.49 3.69 -2.66
C GLU A 80 -1.48 3.00 -3.58
N CYS A 81 -0.24 3.43 -3.54
CA CYS A 81 0.86 2.76 -4.25
C CYS A 81 1.46 1.65 -3.40
N ARG A 82 1.28 0.39 -3.80
CA ARG A 82 1.82 -0.80 -3.11
C ARG A 82 3.34 -0.84 -2.96
N SER A 83 4.06 -0.03 -3.73
CA SER A 83 5.52 -0.03 -3.73
C SER A 83 6.13 1.05 -2.86
N CYS A 84 5.52 2.22 -2.75
CA CYS A 84 6.04 3.33 -1.95
C CYS A 84 5.08 3.82 -0.87
N ASN A 85 3.92 3.19 -0.72
CA ASN A 85 2.87 3.45 0.26
C ASN A 85 2.33 4.89 0.24
N ARG A 86 2.58 5.64 -0.84
CA ARG A 86 2.01 6.98 -1.01
C ARG A 86 0.60 6.90 -1.54
N VAL A 87 -0.24 7.81 -1.07
CA VAL A 87 -1.62 7.97 -1.48
C VAL A 87 -1.73 9.13 -2.48
N PHE A 88 -2.64 9.01 -3.43
CA PHE A 88 -2.88 9.99 -4.50
C PHE A 88 -4.37 10.13 -4.72
N ASP A 89 -4.83 11.33 -5.10
CA ASP A 89 -6.19 11.54 -5.57
C ASP A 89 -6.44 10.81 -6.90
N VAL A 90 -7.62 10.21 -7.02
CA VAL A 90 -8.10 9.64 -8.27
C VAL A 90 -9.06 10.62 -8.94
N ASN A 91 -8.71 11.07 -10.15
CA ASN A 91 -9.58 11.94 -10.93
C ASN A 91 -10.73 11.14 -11.56
N MET A 92 -11.74 10.86 -10.76
CA MET A 92 -12.93 10.10 -11.14
C MET A 92 -14.16 10.75 -10.49
N PRO A 93 -15.31 10.85 -11.18
CA PRO A 93 -16.55 11.31 -10.59
C PRO A 93 -16.95 10.47 -9.39
N TYR A 94 -17.27 11.13 -8.27
CA TYR A 94 -17.74 10.44 -7.08
C TYR A 94 -19.10 9.79 -7.33
N GLN A 95 -19.21 8.51 -7.01
CA GLN A 95 -20.43 7.70 -7.19
C GLN A 95 -21.33 7.81 -5.96
N SER A 96 -22.09 8.91 -5.86
CA SER A 96 -22.96 9.18 -4.71
C SER A 96 -24.06 8.16 -4.52
N ASP A 97 -24.44 7.43 -5.58
CA ASP A 97 -25.50 6.41 -5.58
C ASP A 97 -24.99 4.98 -5.25
N LEU A 98 -23.70 4.82 -4.94
CA LEU A 98 -23.12 3.50 -4.72
C LEU A 98 -23.73 2.76 -3.52
N CYS A 99 -24.02 3.48 -2.44
CA CYS A 99 -24.64 2.90 -1.24
C CYS A 99 -26.06 2.38 -1.53
N SER A 100 -26.80 3.01 -2.42
CA SER A 100 -28.15 2.57 -2.80
C SER A 100 -28.19 1.32 -3.68
N LYS A 101 -27.04 0.90 -4.20
CA LYS A 101 -26.90 -0.31 -5.03
C LYS A 101 -26.55 -1.56 -4.23
N ILE A 102 -26.39 -1.43 -2.92
CA ILE A 102 -26.13 -2.58 -2.04
C ILE A 102 -27.43 -3.38 -1.89
N VAL A 103 -27.32 -4.70 -2.09
CA VAL A 103 -28.43 -5.64 -1.92
C VAL A 103 -28.17 -6.58 -0.74
N GLY A 104 -29.22 -7.12 -0.13
CA GLY A 104 -29.10 -8.02 1.02
C GLY A 104 -28.73 -7.33 2.33
N CYS A 105 -28.95 -6.02 2.41
CA CYS A 105 -28.69 -5.21 3.59
C CYS A 105 -29.90 -4.31 3.93
N GLU A 106 -31.12 -4.82 3.76
CA GLU A 106 -32.36 -4.06 3.89
C GLU A 106 -32.58 -3.51 5.31
N ASP A 107 -32.00 -4.20 6.32
CA ASP A 107 -32.07 -3.78 7.73
C ASP A 107 -30.95 -2.84 8.16
N PHE A 108 -30.03 -2.49 7.25
CA PHE A 108 -28.88 -1.63 7.54
C PHE A 108 -29.08 -0.21 7.01
N LEU A 109 -28.72 0.78 7.81
CA LEU A 109 -28.57 2.15 7.35
C LEU A 109 -27.14 2.36 6.83
N VAL A 110 -26.96 2.32 5.50
CA VAL A 110 -25.66 2.59 4.87
C VAL A 110 -25.55 4.07 4.54
N GLU A 111 -24.69 4.79 5.27
CA GLU A 111 -24.58 6.25 5.17
C GLU A 111 -23.50 6.73 4.21
N SER A 112 -22.41 5.95 4.06
CA SER A 112 -21.26 6.37 3.25
C SER A 112 -20.46 5.19 2.74
N HIS A 113 -19.55 5.44 1.80
CA HIS A 113 -18.56 4.49 1.35
C HIS A 113 -17.19 5.15 1.22
N HIS A 114 -16.14 4.35 1.41
CA HIS A 114 -14.77 4.75 1.21
C HIS A 114 -14.09 3.74 0.29
N ILE A 115 -13.51 4.22 -0.81
CA ILE A 115 -12.81 3.37 -1.78
C ILE A 115 -11.39 3.89 -1.92
N VAL A 116 -10.43 3.00 -1.65
CA VAL A 116 -9.02 3.22 -1.93
C VAL A 116 -8.60 2.17 -2.96
N PHE A 117 -8.20 2.62 -4.14
CA PHE A 117 -7.65 1.74 -5.17
C PHE A 117 -6.21 1.37 -4.80
N SER A 118 -5.80 0.15 -5.10
CA SER A 118 -4.43 -0.31 -4.89
C SER A 118 -3.73 -0.54 -6.21
N GLY A 119 -2.52 0.00 -6.38
CA GLY A 119 -1.79 -0.08 -7.64
C GLY A 119 -0.33 0.36 -7.52
N LEU A 120 0.24 0.85 -8.62
CA LEU A 120 1.57 1.46 -8.66
C LEU A 120 1.46 2.89 -9.18
N CYS A 121 2.09 3.83 -8.47
CA CYS A 121 2.21 5.19 -8.98
C CYS A 121 3.11 5.22 -10.23
N PRO A 122 3.06 6.29 -11.04
CA PRO A 122 3.83 6.36 -12.29
C PRO A 122 5.33 6.13 -12.10
N ALA A 123 5.92 6.65 -11.02
CA ALA A 123 7.34 6.46 -10.73
C ALA A 123 7.68 4.99 -10.40
N CYS A 124 6.88 4.35 -9.52
CA CYS A 124 7.09 2.96 -9.14
C CYS A 124 6.81 1.98 -10.29
N ARG A 125 5.79 2.27 -11.12
CA ARG A 125 5.52 1.49 -12.32
C ARG A 125 6.70 1.53 -13.29
N LYS A 126 7.22 2.72 -13.60
CA LYS A 126 8.40 2.89 -14.45
C LYS A 126 9.63 2.17 -13.91
N ALA A 127 9.88 2.25 -12.60
CA ALA A 127 10.99 1.53 -11.96
C ALA A 127 10.83 0.01 -12.05
N ALA A 128 9.61 -0.51 -11.91
CA ALA A 128 9.33 -1.94 -12.06
C ALA A 128 9.55 -2.43 -13.50
N GLU A 129 9.10 -1.67 -14.49
CA GLU A 129 9.30 -1.95 -15.93
C GLU A 129 10.79 -1.98 -16.28
N GLN A 130 11.59 -1.03 -15.77
CA GLN A 130 13.03 -0.99 -15.97
C GLN A 130 13.74 -2.20 -15.34
N ARG A 131 13.35 -2.61 -14.13
CA ARG A 131 13.91 -3.82 -13.48
C ARG A 131 13.62 -5.09 -14.27
N ALA A 132 12.38 -5.23 -14.78
CA ALA A 132 12.01 -6.37 -15.60
C ALA A 132 12.84 -6.45 -16.89
N GLN A 133 13.12 -5.32 -17.54
CA GLN A 133 13.94 -5.26 -18.75
C GLN A 133 15.41 -5.64 -18.50
N LEU A 134 15.98 -5.23 -17.35
CA LEU A 134 17.35 -5.59 -16.97
C LEU A 134 17.50 -7.09 -16.68
N GLN A 135 16.48 -7.73 -16.08
CA GLN A 135 16.51 -9.17 -15.77
C GLN A 135 16.41 -10.05 -17.04
N THR A 136 15.77 -9.57 -18.10
CA THR A 136 15.69 -10.30 -19.38
C THR A 136 16.99 -10.25 -20.20
N THR A 137 17.93 -9.37 -19.87
CA THR A 137 19.22 -9.24 -20.57
C THR A 137 20.35 -10.02 -19.89
N GLU A 138 20.14 -10.64 -18.74
CA GLU A 138 21.17 -11.35 -17.97
C GLU A 138 21.06 -12.89 -17.99
N GLU A 139 20.40 -13.51 -18.95
CA GLU A 139 20.59 -14.95 -19.20
C GLU A 139 21.75 -15.16 -20.22
N PRO A 140 23.00 -15.37 -19.78
CA PRO A 140 24.02 -15.93 -20.65
C PRO A 140 23.71 -17.41 -20.79
N HIS A 141 23.55 -17.85 -22.02
CA HIS A 141 23.59 -19.22 -22.48
C HIS A 141 24.72 -19.99 -21.75
N ARG A 142 24.39 -20.68 -20.69
CA ARG A 142 25.29 -21.69 -20.15
C ARG A 142 25.10 -22.94 -20.99
N ALA A 143 25.84 -22.98 -22.11
CA ALA A 143 26.02 -24.20 -22.89
C ALA A 143 26.54 -25.30 -21.96
N ILE A 144 25.77 -26.35 -21.77
CA ILE A 144 26.24 -27.56 -21.12
C ILE A 144 27.13 -28.28 -22.14
N PRO A 145 28.41 -28.50 -21.86
CA PRO A 145 29.24 -29.34 -22.77
C PRO A 145 28.76 -30.77 -22.66
N HIS A 146 28.24 -31.31 -23.75
CA HIS A 146 28.04 -32.74 -23.93
C HIS A 146 29.41 -33.43 -23.80
N LYS A 147 29.61 -34.19 -22.72
CA LYS A 147 30.67 -35.19 -22.64
C LYS A 147 30.18 -36.41 -23.39
N ASP A 148 30.91 -36.71 -24.45
CA ASP A 148 30.78 -37.95 -25.19
C ASP A 148 30.94 -39.14 -24.26
N CYS A 149 29.90 -39.97 -24.18
CA CYS A 149 30.00 -41.30 -23.57
C CYS A 149 30.40 -42.30 -24.67
N ALA A 150 31.70 -42.61 -24.68
CA ALA A 150 32.22 -43.70 -25.49
C ALA A 150 31.73 -45.03 -24.98
N THR A 151 31.31 -45.84 -25.94
CA THR A 151 30.98 -47.23 -25.89
C THR A 151 32.02 -48.09 -25.21
N ASP A 152 31.63 -48.99 -24.33
CA ASP A 152 32.26 -50.30 -24.30
C ASP A 152 31.25 -51.39 -23.98
N ALA A 153 31.22 -52.38 -24.88
CA ALA A 153 30.47 -53.59 -24.78
C ALA A 153 31.29 -54.67 -24.10
N SER A 154 30.71 -55.45 -23.19
CA SER A 154 31.00 -56.87 -23.10
C SER A 154 30.17 -57.56 -21.99
N SER A 155 29.29 -58.43 -22.41
CA SER A 155 28.98 -59.78 -22.00
C SER A 155 29.14 -60.16 -20.49
N ASN A 156 28.04 -60.64 -19.88
CA ASN A 156 27.82 -62.07 -19.54
C ASN A 156 26.52 -62.24 -18.74
N PHE A 157 25.63 -62.88 -19.31
CA PHE A 157 24.94 -64.15 -19.09
C PHE A 157 25.20 -64.79 -17.68
N SER A 158 24.18 -64.91 -16.89
CA SER A 158 23.77 -66.17 -16.28
C SER A 158 22.44 -66.07 -15.51
N SER A 159 21.60 -66.95 -15.81
CA SER A 159 20.36 -67.39 -15.22
C SER A 159 20.54 -67.78 -13.72
N ASP A 160 19.52 -67.53 -12.87
CA ASP A 160 18.90 -68.70 -12.17
C ASP A 160 17.52 -68.35 -11.59
N GLU A 161 16.73 -69.36 -11.64
CA GLU A 161 15.34 -69.45 -11.21
C GLU A 161 15.25 -69.52 -9.67
N THR A 162 14.17 -69.19 -9.02
CA THR A 162 13.09 -70.08 -8.53
C THR A 162 12.36 -69.46 -7.34
N LYS A 163 11.02 -69.62 -7.44
CA LYS A 163 10.03 -70.03 -6.40
C LYS A 163 9.97 -69.24 -5.11
N GLY A 164 8.81 -68.78 -4.73
CA GLY A 164 7.58 -69.42 -4.34
C GLY A 164 7.10 -68.84 -3.05
N GLY A 165 5.87 -68.59 -2.95
CA GLY A 165 4.88 -69.09 -2.02
C GLY A 165 4.73 -68.33 -0.69
N ASP A 166 3.69 -67.82 -0.48
CA ASP A 166 2.49 -67.96 0.34
C ASP A 166 1.79 -66.66 0.55
#